data_3ecfbdd93eb8e0ea087ac1c87d2a7a9f
#
_entry.id   3ecfbdd93eb8e0ea087ac1c87d2a7a9f
#
_cell.length_a   1.000
_cell.length_b   1.000
_cell.length_c   1.000
_cell.angle_alpha   90.00
_cell.angle_beta   90.00
_cell.angle_gamma   90.00
#
_symmetry.space_group_name_H-M   'P 1'
#
loop_
_entity.id
_entity.type
_entity.pdbx_description
1 polymer ?
#
loop_
_entity_poly.entity_id
_entity_poly.type
_entity_poly.pdbx_seq_one_letter_code
_entity_poly.pdbx_strand_id
1 'polypeptide(L)'
;MRRKLLPLFCASALALTLAACGAQQTVQNNIEGAATLTFTDSGITAQDGTAGYEIDGTALTITESGTYAVSGKCADGSIKIKKGTTGVTLILNGLDLTSADTAAITCAKPTEVTILTAGGTGNSLSDTEQNNDESYPDNADAENAVIKCKDGSSVTIGGTGVLTVTANGKNGIKSGASTDEDGEASLTIQDLTLTIDAPVNDAINAEQLLNIESGTLTIDASDDAVHCDLVLNVGADGTDGPGITVTSCYEGLEAAELNVFSGKIDITASDDCLNAANSDLGDYDFTMTISDGTINACTSAGDGFDSNGDLTITGGAITVWTANTADNEPLDADGTITVTGGTVLAAGGSGGMGMDLEALQSCVIYSLGGGMGGFPGGPDGTQDASGGTQSASNSSVAEGAVLSIQNASGETLFSGEAPCNVRFVFFSSPALTEGESYTLLSGEDSVTAAEAQSGTVSTGMGGMGGFPGGQRPDDGQQPGEPPEGFDGEMPTPPQSGDSGASGEQGNENNI
;
A
#
# COMPACT_ATOMS: atom_id res chain seq x y z
N MET A 1 6.19 -10.19 -81.35
CA MET A 1 6.49 -9.00 -80.57
C MET A 1 5.20 -8.52 -79.90
N ARG A 2 4.98 -8.87 -78.68
CA ARG A 2 3.86 -8.35 -77.85
C ARG A 2 4.46 -7.84 -76.56
N ARG A 3 4.48 -6.52 -76.42
CA ARG A 3 4.87 -5.84 -75.18
C ARG A 3 3.73 -6.03 -74.14
N LYS A 4 4.02 -6.64 -73.00
CA LYS A 4 3.15 -6.66 -71.83
C LYS A 4 3.40 -5.40 -71.01
N LEU A 5 2.40 -4.55 -70.94
CA LEU A 5 2.32 -3.43 -70.00
C LEU A 5 2.02 -4.00 -68.60
N LEU A 6 2.87 -3.63 -67.64
CA LEU A 6 2.68 -3.88 -66.23
C LEU A 6 1.87 -2.71 -65.63
N PRO A 7 0.79 -2.90 -64.93
CA PRO A 7 0.12 -1.79 -64.26
C PRO A 7 0.88 -1.47 -62.96
N LEU A 8 1.22 -0.19 -62.86
CA LEU A 8 1.79 0.42 -61.66
C LEU A 8 0.65 0.61 -60.66
N PHE A 9 0.60 -0.22 -59.59
CA PHE A 9 -0.29 -0.01 -58.46
C PHE A 9 0.34 1.07 -57.55
N CYS A 10 -0.18 2.28 -57.60
CA CYS A 10 0.02 3.28 -56.58
C CYS A 10 -0.76 2.84 -55.32
N ALA A 11 -0.06 2.26 -54.36
CA ALA A 11 -0.57 2.12 -53.00
C ALA A 11 -0.51 3.49 -52.32
N SER A 12 -1.61 4.23 -52.36
CA SER A 12 -1.83 5.36 -51.47
C SER A 12 -2.01 4.83 -50.04
N ALA A 13 -0.94 4.91 -49.28
CA ALA A 13 -1.00 4.72 -47.83
C ALA A 13 -1.82 5.86 -47.25
N LEU A 14 -3.10 5.59 -46.99
CA LEU A 14 -3.97 6.44 -46.18
C LEU A 14 -3.53 6.25 -44.76
N ALA A 15 -2.66 7.12 -44.24
CA ALA A 15 -2.36 7.21 -42.83
C ALA A 15 -3.64 7.71 -42.12
N LEU A 16 -4.45 6.77 -41.62
CA LEU A 16 -5.42 7.08 -40.60
C LEU A 16 -4.60 7.38 -39.33
N THR A 17 -4.38 8.66 -39.07
CA THR A 17 -4.10 9.14 -37.74
C THR A 17 -5.41 8.95 -36.96
N LEU A 18 -5.54 7.83 -36.26
CA LEU A 18 -6.43 7.71 -35.12
C LEU A 18 -5.88 8.70 -34.07
N ALA A 19 -6.40 9.93 -34.12
CA ALA A 19 -6.44 10.77 -32.95
C ALA A 19 -7.38 10.04 -31.97
N ALA A 20 -6.79 9.25 -31.08
CA ALA A 20 -7.39 8.91 -29.82
C ALA A 20 -7.47 10.21 -29.02
N CYS A 21 -8.43 11.06 -29.37
CA CYS A 21 -9.02 12.00 -28.43
C CYS A 21 -9.78 11.09 -27.44
N GLY A 22 -9.08 10.61 -26.42
CA GLY A 22 -9.71 10.37 -25.14
C GLY A 22 -10.38 11.68 -24.79
N ALA A 23 -11.69 11.76 -24.99
CA ALA A 23 -12.48 12.79 -24.38
C ALA A 23 -12.32 12.52 -22.87
N GLN A 24 -11.35 13.20 -22.23
CA GLN A 24 -11.50 13.58 -20.85
C GLN A 24 -12.87 14.26 -20.83
N GLN A 25 -13.88 13.52 -20.42
CA GLN A 25 -15.10 14.13 -19.92
C GLN A 25 -14.60 14.95 -18.73
N THR A 26 -14.31 16.22 -18.99
CA THR A 26 -14.30 17.23 -17.95
C THR A 26 -15.70 17.14 -17.37
N VAL A 27 -15.85 16.43 -16.27
CA VAL A 27 -17.00 16.52 -15.39
C VAL A 27 -16.93 17.95 -14.86
N GLN A 28 -17.42 18.86 -15.65
CA GLN A 28 -17.72 20.21 -15.23
C GLN A 28 -18.84 19.99 -14.23
N ASN A 29 -18.47 19.94 -12.92
CA ASN A 29 -19.42 19.77 -11.84
C ASN A 29 -20.41 20.91 -11.96
N ASN A 30 -21.50 20.63 -12.66
CA ASN A 30 -22.53 21.61 -12.92
C ASN A 30 -23.33 21.76 -11.63
N ILE A 31 -23.05 22.84 -10.89
CA ILE A 31 -23.83 23.21 -9.69
C ILE A 31 -25.21 23.77 -10.07
N GLU A 32 -25.53 23.86 -11.37
CA GLU A 32 -26.84 24.31 -11.82
C GLU A 32 -27.94 23.32 -11.38
N GLY A 33 -28.88 23.81 -10.62
CA GLY A 33 -29.94 23.00 -10.02
C GLY A 33 -29.62 22.40 -8.66
N ALA A 34 -28.40 22.55 -8.17
CA ALA A 34 -28.04 22.15 -6.80
C ALA A 34 -28.63 23.11 -5.75
N ALA A 35 -28.96 22.57 -4.59
CA ALA A 35 -29.20 23.37 -3.40
C ALA A 35 -27.87 23.99 -2.94
N THR A 36 -27.73 25.30 -3.02
CA THR A 36 -26.48 26.00 -2.69
C THR A 36 -26.49 26.46 -1.22
N LEU A 37 -25.45 26.06 -0.47
CA LEU A 37 -25.28 26.39 0.94
C LEU A 37 -23.89 27.02 1.17
N THR A 38 -23.84 28.10 1.90
CA THR A 38 -22.60 28.79 2.21
C THR A 38 -22.35 28.80 3.71
N PHE A 39 -21.23 28.23 4.11
CA PHE A 39 -20.75 28.16 5.49
C PHE A 39 -20.04 29.44 5.91
N THR A 40 -20.29 29.86 7.14
CA THR A 40 -19.55 30.92 7.85
C THR A 40 -19.47 30.55 9.33
N ASP A 41 -18.57 31.17 10.09
CA ASP A 41 -18.47 30.96 11.55
C ASP A 41 -19.74 31.31 12.33
N SER A 42 -20.68 32.05 11.72
CA SER A 42 -21.94 32.46 12.35
C SER A 42 -23.14 31.61 11.95
N GLY A 43 -22.98 30.65 11.04
CA GLY A 43 -24.02 29.77 10.55
C GLY A 43 -23.98 29.56 9.04
N ILE A 44 -24.96 28.80 8.54
CA ILE A 44 -25.08 28.41 7.14
C ILE A 44 -26.19 29.21 6.48
N THR A 45 -25.92 29.77 5.32
CA THR A 45 -26.90 30.46 4.47
C THR A 45 -27.25 29.58 3.30
N ALA A 46 -28.54 29.29 3.11
CA ALA A 46 -29.06 28.52 1.98
C ALA A 46 -29.71 29.42 0.96
N GLN A 47 -29.70 29.02 -0.31
CA GLN A 47 -30.43 29.69 -1.38
C GLN A 47 -31.94 29.50 -1.19
N ASP A 48 -32.72 30.56 -1.41
CA ASP A 48 -34.18 30.51 -1.26
C ASP A 48 -34.83 29.43 -2.15
N GLY A 49 -35.80 28.72 -1.56
CA GLY A 49 -36.62 27.73 -2.28
C GLY A 49 -35.98 26.35 -2.41
N THR A 50 -34.85 26.09 -1.74
CA THR A 50 -34.21 24.76 -1.64
C THR A 50 -34.72 24.01 -0.40
N ALA A 51 -34.73 22.67 -0.46
CA ALA A 51 -35.20 21.77 0.59
C ALA A 51 -34.31 20.49 0.67
N GLY A 52 -34.65 19.56 1.54
CA GLY A 52 -33.96 18.27 1.68
C GLY A 52 -32.78 18.32 2.64
N TYR A 53 -32.72 19.34 3.48
CA TYR A 53 -31.71 19.52 4.51
C TYR A 53 -32.25 20.24 5.74
N GLU A 54 -31.56 20.11 6.85
CA GLU A 54 -31.77 20.83 8.10
C GLU A 54 -30.48 21.58 8.48
N ILE A 55 -30.62 22.79 9.02
CA ILE A 55 -29.50 23.62 9.50
C ILE A 55 -29.69 23.90 10.97
N ASP A 56 -28.64 23.60 11.78
CA ASP A 56 -28.58 23.98 13.18
C ASP A 56 -27.23 24.69 13.43
N GLY A 57 -27.26 26.02 13.45
CA GLY A 57 -26.06 26.84 13.55
C GLY A 57 -25.11 26.60 12.35
N THR A 58 -23.98 25.97 12.61
CA THR A 58 -22.94 25.61 11.64
C THR A 58 -22.99 24.13 11.24
N ALA A 59 -23.95 23.37 11.73
CA ALA A 59 -24.18 21.97 11.37
C ALA A 59 -25.24 21.85 10.26
N LEU A 60 -24.89 21.14 9.20
CA LEU A 60 -25.76 20.79 8.07
C LEU A 60 -26.14 19.31 8.13
N THR A 61 -27.44 18.99 8.09
CA THR A 61 -27.90 17.61 7.92
C THR A 61 -28.65 17.49 6.60
N ILE A 62 -28.15 16.70 5.65
CA ILE A 62 -28.83 16.35 4.41
C ILE A 62 -29.79 15.20 4.70
N THR A 63 -31.07 15.40 4.37
CA THR A 63 -32.16 14.49 4.79
C THR A 63 -32.88 13.82 3.62
N GLU A 64 -32.64 14.27 2.38
CA GLU A 64 -33.27 13.74 1.17
C GLU A 64 -32.23 13.57 0.05
N SER A 65 -32.55 12.71 -0.94
CA SER A 65 -31.78 12.60 -2.19
C SER A 65 -31.73 13.93 -2.93
N GLY A 66 -30.61 14.20 -3.61
CA GLY A 66 -30.45 15.44 -4.37
C GLY A 66 -29.01 15.87 -4.50
N THR A 67 -28.83 17.04 -5.15
CA THR A 67 -27.52 17.65 -5.33
C THR A 67 -27.41 18.89 -4.44
N TYR A 68 -26.35 18.93 -3.64
CA TYR A 68 -26.05 19.98 -2.66
C TYR A 68 -24.68 20.55 -2.92
N ALA A 69 -24.58 21.84 -3.21
CA ALA A 69 -23.29 22.51 -3.39
C ALA A 69 -22.97 23.33 -2.15
N VAL A 70 -21.85 23.01 -1.52
CA VAL A 70 -21.39 23.63 -0.28
C VAL A 70 -20.14 24.45 -0.53
N SER A 71 -20.05 25.62 0.09
CA SER A 71 -18.95 26.56 -0.09
C SER A 71 -18.71 27.39 1.17
N GLY A 72 -17.67 28.21 1.18
CA GLY A 72 -17.39 29.16 2.25
C GLY A 72 -16.37 28.67 3.26
N LYS A 73 -16.28 29.36 4.39
CA LYS A 73 -15.31 29.05 5.44
C LYS A 73 -16.00 29.00 6.80
N CYS A 74 -15.72 27.94 7.57
CA CYS A 74 -16.21 27.78 8.92
C CYS A 74 -15.15 27.09 9.79
N ALA A 75 -14.82 27.71 10.92
CA ALA A 75 -13.80 27.20 11.83
C ALA A 75 -14.33 26.11 12.78
N ASP A 76 -15.67 25.95 12.87
CA ASP A 76 -16.31 24.86 13.61
C ASP A 76 -17.69 24.57 13.01
N GLY A 77 -17.78 23.53 12.18
CA GLY A 77 -19.00 23.11 11.53
C GLY A 77 -18.92 21.69 11.02
N SER A 78 -20.07 21.14 10.62
CA SER A 78 -20.13 19.76 10.14
C SER A 78 -21.20 19.56 9.08
N ILE A 79 -21.05 18.50 8.27
CA ILE A 79 -22.01 18.03 7.27
C ILE A 79 -22.34 16.59 7.57
N LYS A 80 -23.61 16.28 7.74
CA LYS A 80 -24.10 14.92 8.00
C LYS A 80 -25.11 14.50 6.93
N ILE A 81 -24.89 13.38 6.30
CA ILE A 81 -25.88 12.69 5.48
C ILE A 81 -26.67 11.77 6.40
N LYS A 82 -27.98 12.00 6.52
CA LYS A 82 -28.85 11.30 7.44
C LYS A 82 -28.94 9.80 7.13
N LYS A 83 -29.03 8.99 8.17
CA LYS A 83 -29.22 7.53 8.07
C LYS A 83 -30.31 7.15 7.05
N GLY A 84 -29.96 6.26 6.12
CA GLY A 84 -30.87 5.74 5.11
C GLY A 84 -31.12 6.69 3.92
N THR A 85 -30.39 7.82 3.83
CA THR A 85 -30.48 8.71 2.67
C THR A 85 -29.57 8.20 1.54
N THR A 86 -30.15 7.97 0.37
CA THR A 86 -29.44 7.50 -0.83
C THR A 86 -29.55 8.50 -1.96
N GLY A 87 -28.67 8.39 -2.96
CA GLY A 87 -28.67 9.27 -4.14
C GLY A 87 -28.35 10.72 -3.80
N VAL A 88 -27.42 10.93 -2.87
CA VAL A 88 -26.91 12.26 -2.51
C VAL A 88 -25.65 12.55 -3.32
N THR A 89 -25.63 13.72 -3.97
CA THR A 89 -24.43 14.31 -4.55
C THR A 89 -24.05 15.57 -3.75
N LEU A 90 -22.95 15.51 -3.02
CA LEU A 90 -22.39 16.63 -2.28
C LEU A 90 -21.25 17.25 -3.07
N ILE A 91 -21.39 18.49 -3.51
CA ILE A 91 -20.37 19.19 -4.30
C ILE A 91 -19.64 20.19 -3.39
N LEU A 92 -18.34 19.95 -3.18
CA LEU A 92 -17.44 20.86 -2.49
C LEU A 92 -17.00 21.94 -3.48
N ASN A 93 -17.43 23.17 -3.28
CA ASN A 93 -17.25 24.27 -4.20
C ASN A 93 -16.51 25.45 -3.53
N GLY A 94 -15.26 25.24 -3.13
CA GLY A 94 -14.48 26.21 -2.39
C GLY A 94 -14.87 26.22 -0.90
N LEU A 95 -14.98 25.05 -0.30
CA LEU A 95 -15.26 24.86 1.12
C LEU A 95 -13.95 24.76 1.92
N ASP A 96 -13.86 25.54 3.00
CA ASP A 96 -12.83 25.47 4.02
C ASP A 96 -13.55 25.22 5.37
N LEU A 97 -13.59 23.96 5.80
CA LEU A 97 -14.37 23.49 6.94
C LEU A 97 -13.51 22.75 7.94
N THR A 98 -13.48 23.25 9.16
CA THR A 98 -12.94 22.54 10.32
C THR A 98 -14.11 22.08 11.20
N SER A 99 -14.00 20.89 11.79
CA SER A 99 -14.92 20.39 12.80
C SER A 99 -14.18 20.20 14.11
N ALA A 100 -14.69 20.78 15.20
CA ALA A 100 -14.00 20.75 16.48
C ALA A 100 -14.09 19.37 17.17
N ASP A 101 -15.28 18.81 17.22
CA ASP A 101 -15.55 17.67 18.09
C ASP A 101 -15.94 16.39 17.33
N THR A 102 -16.15 16.47 16.02
CA THR A 102 -16.66 15.37 15.20
C THR A 102 -16.06 15.40 13.79
N ALA A 103 -16.48 14.51 12.89
CA ALA A 103 -16.08 14.56 11.50
C ALA A 103 -16.60 15.81 10.78
N ALA A 104 -15.78 16.37 9.87
CA ALA A 104 -16.23 17.44 8.99
C ALA A 104 -17.36 16.94 8.04
N ILE A 105 -17.29 15.69 7.58
CA ILE A 105 -18.35 15.02 6.81
C ILE A 105 -18.64 13.65 7.42
N THR A 106 -19.90 13.38 7.76
CA THR A 106 -20.37 12.06 8.19
C THR A 106 -21.41 11.50 7.24
N CYS A 107 -21.15 10.37 6.61
CA CYS A 107 -22.13 9.54 5.92
C CYS A 107 -22.68 8.53 6.91
N ALA A 108 -23.88 8.76 7.47
CA ALA A 108 -24.48 7.87 8.47
C ALA A 108 -24.95 6.55 7.81
N LYS A 109 -25.06 5.48 8.57
CA LYS A 109 -25.35 4.15 8.06
C LYS A 109 -26.82 3.83 7.81
N PRO A 110 -27.17 3.09 6.76
CA PRO A 110 -26.44 3.04 5.51
C PRO A 110 -26.76 4.28 4.67
N THR A 111 -25.83 4.72 3.81
CA THR A 111 -26.06 5.79 2.85
C THR A 111 -25.42 5.47 1.49
N GLU A 112 -25.90 6.12 0.42
CA GLU A 112 -25.25 6.12 -0.90
C GLU A 112 -24.96 7.57 -1.25
N VAL A 113 -23.67 7.93 -1.33
CA VAL A 113 -23.22 9.32 -1.44
C VAL A 113 -22.11 9.45 -2.47
N THR A 114 -22.19 10.48 -3.30
CA THR A 114 -21.10 10.94 -4.15
C THR A 114 -20.63 12.31 -3.66
N ILE A 115 -19.37 12.41 -3.22
CA ILE A 115 -18.73 13.66 -2.80
C ILE A 115 -17.84 14.12 -3.97
N LEU A 116 -18.12 15.28 -4.55
CA LEU A 116 -17.38 15.80 -5.69
C LEU A 116 -16.70 17.13 -5.38
N THR A 117 -15.45 17.27 -5.79
CA THR A 117 -14.77 18.57 -5.80
C THR A 117 -15.07 19.31 -7.09
N ALA A 118 -15.59 20.53 -7.02
CA ALA A 118 -15.87 21.34 -8.20
C ALA A 118 -14.59 21.73 -8.92
N GLY A 119 -14.60 21.62 -10.25
CA GLY A 119 -13.44 21.94 -11.09
C GLY A 119 -12.93 23.36 -10.88
N GLY A 120 -11.61 23.51 -10.71
CA GLY A 120 -10.94 24.78 -10.49
C GLY A 120 -11.11 25.36 -9.07
N THR A 121 -11.66 24.58 -8.12
CA THR A 121 -11.74 24.98 -6.71
C THR A 121 -10.74 24.20 -5.85
N GLY A 122 -10.28 24.85 -4.77
CA GLY A 122 -9.59 24.18 -3.66
C GLY A 122 -10.55 24.05 -2.49
N ASN A 123 -10.59 22.87 -1.90
CA ASN A 123 -11.39 22.56 -0.72
C ASN A 123 -10.49 22.03 0.39
N SER A 124 -10.79 22.39 1.64
CA SER A 124 -10.07 21.94 2.81
C SER A 124 -11.05 21.42 3.85
N LEU A 125 -10.80 20.23 4.34
CA LEU A 125 -11.52 19.62 5.44
C LEU A 125 -10.54 19.26 6.54
N SER A 126 -10.86 19.61 7.77
CA SER A 126 -10.04 19.26 8.92
C SER A 126 -10.89 18.98 10.16
N ASP A 127 -10.31 18.26 11.09
CA ASP A 127 -10.82 18.13 12.45
C ASP A 127 -9.83 18.65 13.49
N THR A 128 -10.13 18.43 14.75
CA THR A 128 -9.22 18.71 15.87
C THR A 128 -8.92 17.42 16.63
N GLU A 129 -7.98 17.49 17.56
CA GLU A 129 -7.63 16.38 18.48
C GLU A 129 -8.82 15.81 19.25
N GLN A 130 -9.91 16.60 19.43
CA GLN A 130 -11.12 16.19 20.13
C GLN A 130 -11.94 15.11 19.37
N ASN A 131 -11.77 15.02 18.05
CA ASN A 131 -12.42 13.98 17.22
C ASN A 131 -11.70 12.62 17.32
N ASN A 132 -11.46 12.18 18.55
CA ASN A 132 -10.77 10.93 18.88
C ASN A 132 -11.34 10.40 20.21
N ASP A 133 -12.18 9.35 20.16
CA ASP A 133 -12.84 8.78 21.33
C ASP A 133 -11.91 7.98 22.24
N GLU A 134 -10.75 7.55 21.73
CA GLU A 134 -9.72 6.89 22.54
C GLU A 134 -8.98 7.90 23.42
N SER A 135 -8.62 9.05 22.85
CA SER A 135 -7.93 10.13 23.56
C SER A 135 -8.88 10.99 24.37
N TYR A 136 -10.13 11.14 23.92
CA TYR A 136 -11.17 11.96 24.51
C TYR A 136 -12.46 11.16 24.72
N PRO A 137 -12.48 10.16 25.63
CA PRO A 137 -13.61 9.22 25.80
C PRO A 137 -14.91 9.90 26.31
N ASP A 138 -14.84 11.11 26.81
CA ASP A 138 -16.00 11.91 27.18
C ASP A 138 -16.68 12.60 25.98
N ASN A 139 -16.03 12.62 24.81
CA ASN A 139 -16.59 13.17 23.57
C ASN A 139 -17.44 12.09 22.85
N ALA A 140 -18.74 12.11 23.11
CA ALA A 140 -19.69 11.15 22.50
C ALA A 140 -19.97 11.42 21.00
N ASP A 141 -19.54 12.56 20.48
CA ASP A 141 -19.73 12.97 19.07
C ASP A 141 -18.50 12.67 18.20
N ALA A 142 -17.39 12.16 18.78
CA ALA A 142 -16.20 11.79 18.05
C ALA A 142 -16.47 10.68 17.02
N GLU A 143 -15.99 10.89 15.82
CA GLU A 143 -16.16 9.97 14.68
C GLU A 143 -14.82 9.36 14.21
N ASN A 144 -13.70 9.76 14.82
CA ASN A 144 -12.35 9.24 14.57
C ASN A 144 -11.84 9.41 13.12
N ALA A 145 -12.41 10.33 12.36
CA ALA A 145 -11.98 10.66 11.02
C ALA A 145 -12.53 12.02 10.57
N VAL A 146 -11.82 12.68 9.66
CA VAL A 146 -12.30 13.93 9.03
C VAL A 146 -13.50 13.68 8.11
N ILE A 147 -13.43 12.59 7.32
CA ILE A 147 -14.56 12.07 6.54
C ILE A 147 -14.89 10.68 7.07
N LYS A 148 -16.06 10.53 7.70
CA LYS A 148 -16.54 9.26 8.24
C LYS A 148 -17.67 8.69 7.41
N CYS A 149 -17.43 7.54 6.79
CA CYS A 149 -18.46 6.73 6.13
C CYS A 149 -18.78 5.55 7.06
N LYS A 150 -20.01 5.48 7.57
CA LYS A 150 -20.40 4.41 8.54
C LYS A 150 -20.79 3.13 7.82
N ASP A 151 -20.94 2.03 8.57
CA ASP A 151 -21.21 0.69 8.06
C ASP A 151 -22.36 0.65 7.04
N GLY A 152 -22.24 -0.19 6.03
CA GLY A 152 -23.18 -0.35 4.94
C GLY A 152 -23.28 0.86 4.00
N SER A 153 -22.39 1.83 4.11
CA SER A 153 -22.38 3.01 3.24
C SER A 153 -21.53 2.78 2.00
N SER A 154 -22.07 3.13 0.83
CA SER A 154 -21.35 3.19 -0.44
C SER A 154 -21.03 4.63 -0.76
N VAL A 155 -19.75 5.00 -0.75
CA VAL A 155 -19.31 6.40 -0.92
C VAL A 155 -18.28 6.50 -2.04
N THR A 156 -18.53 7.44 -2.96
CA THR A 156 -17.54 7.83 -3.97
C THR A 156 -17.04 9.23 -3.68
N ILE A 157 -15.73 9.42 -3.64
CA ILE A 157 -15.08 10.73 -3.52
C ILE A 157 -14.34 11.02 -4.83
N GLY A 158 -14.70 12.12 -5.49
CA GLY A 158 -14.16 12.40 -6.81
C GLY A 158 -14.25 13.87 -7.23
N GLY A 159 -14.21 14.09 -8.54
CA GLY A 159 -14.31 15.42 -9.14
C GLY A 159 -12.99 15.91 -9.71
N THR A 160 -12.95 17.14 -10.21
CA THR A 160 -11.78 17.71 -10.91
C THR A 160 -11.16 18.90 -10.17
N GLY A 161 -11.56 19.12 -8.93
CA GLY A 161 -10.97 20.10 -8.03
C GLY A 161 -9.91 19.49 -7.12
N VAL A 162 -9.47 20.28 -6.15
CA VAL A 162 -8.51 19.86 -5.12
C VAL A 162 -9.22 19.66 -3.80
N LEU A 163 -8.88 18.59 -3.09
CA LEU A 163 -9.27 18.33 -1.71
C LEU A 163 -8.02 18.16 -0.84
N THR A 164 -7.95 18.93 0.21
CA THR A 164 -6.95 18.74 1.28
C THR A 164 -7.68 18.28 2.54
N VAL A 165 -7.20 17.21 3.14
CA VAL A 165 -7.70 16.64 4.39
C VAL A 165 -6.59 16.70 5.43
N THR A 166 -6.86 17.28 6.60
CA THR A 166 -5.91 17.32 7.73
C THR A 166 -6.56 16.67 8.94
N ALA A 167 -6.06 15.51 9.33
CA ALA A 167 -6.61 14.67 10.38
C ALA A 167 -5.85 14.85 11.70
N ASN A 168 -6.28 15.79 12.51
CA ASN A 168 -5.66 16.03 13.81
C ASN A 168 -6.24 15.13 14.93
N GLY A 169 -7.43 14.56 14.70
CA GLY A 169 -8.07 13.63 15.63
C GLY A 169 -7.51 12.21 15.52
N LYS A 170 -7.78 11.55 14.42
CA LYS A 170 -7.32 10.18 14.16
C LYS A 170 -7.10 9.95 12.66
N ASN A 171 -8.09 9.46 11.91
CA ASN A 171 -7.93 9.12 10.49
C ASN A 171 -8.32 10.27 9.55
N GLY A 172 -7.76 10.28 8.34
CA GLY A 172 -8.19 11.21 7.30
C GLY A 172 -9.58 10.84 6.76
N ILE A 173 -9.71 9.68 6.13
CA ILE A 173 -10.97 9.16 5.60
C ILE A 173 -11.17 7.75 6.17
N LYS A 174 -12.31 7.51 6.81
CA LYS A 174 -12.64 6.17 7.34
C LYS A 174 -13.94 5.65 6.75
N SER A 175 -13.91 4.44 6.17
CA SER A 175 -15.08 3.69 5.70
C SER A 175 -15.36 2.52 6.64
N GLY A 176 -16.64 2.22 6.86
CA GLY A 176 -17.08 1.14 7.75
C GLY A 176 -17.24 -0.20 7.03
N ALA A 177 -17.66 -1.21 7.80
CA ALA A 177 -17.84 -2.58 7.37
C ALA A 177 -19.17 -2.81 6.63
N SER A 178 -19.23 -3.89 5.86
CA SER A 178 -20.47 -4.47 5.38
C SER A 178 -21.19 -5.23 6.49
N THR A 179 -22.49 -5.11 6.54
CA THR A 179 -23.29 -5.84 7.54
C THR A 179 -24.54 -6.46 6.90
N ASP A 180 -25.06 -7.54 7.49
CA ASP A 180 -26.32 -8.15 7.06
C ASP A 180 -27.53 -7.21 7.18
N GLU A 181 -27.45 -6.25 8.11
CA GLU A 181 -28.54 -5.29 8.39
C GLU A 181 -28.46 -4.03 7.53
N ASP A 182 -27.24 -3.52 7.33
CA ASP A 182 -26.98 -2.22 6.70
C ASP A 182 -26.55 -2.35 5.21
N GLY A 183 -26.12 -3.53 4.78
CA GLY A 183 -25.70 -3.81 3.40
C GLY A 183 -24.19 -3.75 3.20
N GLU A 184 -23.77 -3.76 1.91
CA GLU A 184 -22.37 -3.74 1.52
C GLU A 184 -21.79 -2.33 1.65
N ALA A 185 -20.60 -2.22 2.26
CA ALA A 185 -19.84 -0.97 2.37
C ALA A 185 -18.76 -0.90 1.31
N SER A 186 -18.56 0.30 0.76
CA SER A 186 -17.46 0.56 -0.17
C SER A 186 -17.04 2.02 -0.15
N LEU A 187 -15.74 2.24 -0.38
CA LEU A 187 -15.18 3.57 -0.64
C LEU A 187 -14.50 3.55 -2.01
N THR A 188 -14.85 4.50 -2.87
CA THR A 188 -14.20 4.68 -4.17
C THR A 188 -13.61 6.07 -4.27
N ILE A 189 -12.35 6.19 -4.68
CA ILE A 189 -11.64 7.45 -4.92
C ILE A 189 -11.29 7.55 -6.39
N GLN A 190 -11.69 8.65 -7.04
CA GLN A 190 -11.48 8.83 -8.48
C GLN A 190 -11.38 10.30 -8.90
N ASP A 191 -10.62 10.57 -9.95
CA ASP A 191 -10.59 11.81 -10.74
C ASP A 191 -10.18 13.11 -10.01
N LEU A 192 -9.83 13.09 -8.72
CA LEU A 192 -9.50 14.30 -7.97
C LEU A 192 -7.99 14.44 -7.69
N THR A 193 -7.59 15.64 -7.28
CA THR A 193 -6.32 15.85 -6.59
C THR A 193 -6.58 15.86 -5.09
N LEU A 194 -6.07 14.85 -4.39
CA LEU A 194 -6.26 14.62 -2.96
C LEU A 194 -4.93 14.72 -2.23
N THR A 195 -4.88 15.54 -1.19
CA THR A 195 -3.76 15.57 -0.25
C THR A 195 -4.29 15.24 1.13
N ILE A 196 -3.67 14.28 1.81
CA ILE A 196 -4.01 13.90 3.19
C ILE A 196 -2.77 14.04 4.06
N ASP A 197 -2.93 14.75 5.16
CA ASP A 197 -1.99 14.88 6.27
C ASP A 197 -2.65 14.27 7.51
N ALA A 198 -2.15 13.11 7.97
CA ALA A 198 -2.68 12.34 9.08
C ALA A 198 -1.61 12.09 10.15
N PRO A 199 -1.26 13.11 10.96
CA PRO A 199 -0.16 13.03 11.92
C PRO A 199 -0.45 12.15 13.14
N VAL A 200 -1.63 11.52 13.22
CA VAL A 200 -2.05 10.72 14.39
C VAL A 200 -2.23 9.25 14.07
N ASN A 201 -2.77 8.92 12.89
CA ASN A 201 -3.09 7.54 12.47
C ASN A 201 -3.09 7.43 10.95
N ASP A 202 -3.99 6.62 10.36
CA ASP A 202 -4.05 6.33 8.94
C ASP A 202 -4.59 7.52 8.13
N ALA A 203 -4.06 7.67 6.93
CA ALA A 203 -4.64 8.65 6.04
C ALA A 203 -5.98 8.16 5.45
N ILE A 204 -6.06 6.91 5.02
CA ILE A 204 -7.29 6.25 4.57
C ILE A 204 -7.40 4.91 5.28
N ASN A 205 -8.54 4.70 5.96
CA ASN A 205 -8.85 3.45 6.67
C ASN A 205 -10.21 2.93 6.20
N ALA A 206 -10.25 1.75 5.61
CA ALA A 206 -11.48 1.13 5.12
C ALA A 206 -11.64 -0.29 5.70
N GLU A 207 -12.85 -0.63 6.13
CA GLU A 207 -13.09 -1.93 6.76
C GLU A 207 -13.57 -3.01 5.77
N GLN A 208 -13.92 -2.68 4.52
CA GLN A 208 -14.50 -3.66 3.59
C GLN A 208 -13.88 -3.63 2.20
N LEU A 209 -14.22 -2.64 1.40
CA LEU A 209 -13.78 -2.49 0.01
C LEU A 209 -13.33 -1.07 -0.26
N LEU A 210 -12.10 -0.94 -0.68
CA LEU A 210 -11.52 0.32 -1.14
C LEU A 210 -11.06 0.21 -2.59
N ASN A 211 -11.58 1.10 -3.45
CA ASN A 211 -11.13 1.25 -4.82
C ASN A 211 -10.47 2.63 -4.99
N ILE A 212 -9.22 2.69 -5.37
CA ILE A 212 -8.53 3.91 -5.79
C ILE A 212 -8.37 3.82 -7.31
N GLU A 213 -9.37 4.31 -8.05
CA GLU A 213 -9.47 4.08 -9.49
C GLU A 213 -8.60 5.03 -10.31
N SER A 214 -8.54 6.30 -9.90
CA SER A 214 -7.83 7.35 -10.66
C SER A 214 -7.57 8.59 -9.80
N GLY A 215 -6.98 9.64 -10.39
CA GLY A 215 -6.66 10.88 -9.69
C GLY A 215 -5.21 10.96 -9.24
N THR A 216 -4.90 11.96 -8.41
CA THR A 216 -3.56 12.15 -7.86
C THR A 216 -3.67 12.28 -6.34
N LEU A 217 -3.04 11.37 -5.62
CA LEU A 217 -3.03 11.30 -4.16
C LEU A 217 -1.63 11.65 -3.66
N THR A 218 -1.55 12.52 -2.66
CA THR A 218 -0.32 12.78 -1.89
C THR A 218 -0.65 12.55 -0.43
N ILE A 219 0.08 11.66 0.22
CA ILE A 219 -0.21 11.18 1.57
C ILE A 219 1.02 11.35 2.45
N ASP A 220 0.79 11.85 3.65
CA ASP A 220 1.69 11.86 4.81
C ASP A 220 0.90 11.33 6.00
N ALA A 221 1.30 10.20 6.57
CA ALA A 221 0.61 9.56 7.68
C ALA A 221 1.61 9.14 8.76
N SER A 222 1.16 9.06 10.01
CA SER A 222 2.02 8.57 11.09
C SER A 222 1.88 7.06 11.29
N ASP A 223 0.78 6.48 10.83
CA ASP A 223 0.51 5.05 10.73
C ASP A 223 0.39 4.71 9.25
N ASP A 224 -0.64 4.00 8.80
CA ASP A 224 -0.72 3.55 7.43
C ASP A 224 -1.14 4.66 6.47
N ALA A 225 -0.51 4.69 5.30
CA ALA A 225 -0.99 5.60 4.26
C ALA A 225 -2.38 5.16 3.75
N VAL A 226 -2.57 3.86 3.54
CA VAL A 226 -3.84 3.25 3.15
C VAL A 226 -3.98 1.89 3.82
N HIS A 227 -4.92 1.78 4.73
CA HIS A 227 -5.30 0.53 5.37
C HIS A 227 -6.69 0.09 4.90
N CYS A 228 -6.85 -1.17 4.55
CA CYS A 228 -8.13 -1.78 4.23
C CYS A 228 -8.23 -3.19 4.83
N ASP A 229 -9.20 -3.43 5.70
CA ASP A 229 -9.30 -4.73 6.37
C ASP A 229 -9.45 -5.91 5.41
N LEU A 230 -10.14 -5.72 4.25
CA LEU A 230 -10.40 -6.82 3.33
C LEU A 230 -9.79 -6.60 1.94
N VAL A 231 -10.38 -5.73 1.09
CA VAL A 231 -10.00 -5.65 -0.32
C VAL A 231 -9.60 -4.24 -0.73
N LEU A 232 -8.35 -4.09 -1.15
CA LEU A 232 -7.84 -2.86 -1.78
C LEU A 232 -7.56 -3.11 -3.26
N ASN A 233 -8.23 -2.32 -4.13
CA ASN A 233 -7.97 -2.30 -5.56
C ASN A 233 -7.37 -0.95 -5.97
N VAL A 234 -6.23 -0.97 -6.64
CA VAL A 234 -5.55 0.22 -7.17
C VAL A 234 -5.54 0.18 -8.68
N GLY A 235 -6.17 1.18 -9.29
CA GLY A 235 -6.36 1.25 -10.74
C GLY A 235 -7.38 0.26 -11.27
N ALA A 236 -7.36 0.08 -12.59
CA ALA A 236 -8.16 -0.91 -13.31
C ALA A 236 -7.42 -1.35 -14.58
N ASP A 237 -7.73 -2.55 -15.06
CA ASP A 237 -7.12 -3.11 -16.27
C ASP A 237 -7.26 -2.18 -17.48
N GLY A 238 -6.13 -1.92 -18.13
CA GLY A 238 -6.08 -1.11 -19.36
C GLY A 238 -6.32 0.39 -19.17
N THR A 239 -6.24 0.89 -17.95
CA THR A 239 -6.25 2.33 -17.62
C THR A 239 -4.84 2.81 -17.22
N ASP A 240 -4.65 4.13 -17.19
CA ASP A 240 -3.42 4.72 -16.65
C ASP A 240 -3.36 4.61 -15.10
N GLY A 241 -4.52 4.41 -14.45
CA GLY A 241 -4.66 4.31 -13.00
C GLY A 241 -4.39 5.61 -12.23
N PRO A 242 -4.33 5.55 -10.89
CA PRO A 242 -4.02 6.69 -10.05
C PRO A 242 -2.51 7.00 -10.02
N GLY A 243 -2.18 8.27 -9.68
CA GLY A 243 -0.87 8.64 -9.17
C GLY A 243 -0.91 8.71 -7.65
N ILE A 244 -0.20 7.85 -6.95
CA ILE A 244 -0.12 7.81 -5.50
C ILE A 244 1.31 8.14 -5.08
N THR A 245 1.47 9.13 -4.23
CA THR A 245 2.77 9.47 -3.62
C THR A 245 2.60 9.47 -2.10
N VAL A 246 3.23 8.52 -1.45
CA VAL A 246 3.34 8.45 0.01
C VAL A 246 4.69 8.99 0.41
N THR A 247 4.70 10.12 1.09
CA THR A 247 5.92 10.84 1.47
C THR A 247 6.51 10.32 2.78
N SER A 248 5.65 9.83 3.66
CA SER A 248 5.99 9.19 4.93
C SER A 248 4.80 8.39 5.44
N CYS A 249 5.05 7.20 5.99
CA CYS A 249 4.07 6.37 6.70
C CYS A 249 4.80 5.31 7.55
N TYR A 250 4.04 4.60 8.38
CA TYR A 250 4.49 3.35 8.97
C TYR A 250 4.40 2.27 7.90
N GLU A 251 3.22 1.85 7.49
CA GLU A 251 3.01 0.99 6.33
C GLU A 251 2.39 1.76 5.14
N GLY A 252 2.72 1.32 3.92
CA GLY A 252 2.29 2.03 2.71
C GLY A 252 0.85 1.70 2.32
N LEU A 253 0.65 0.56 1.69
CA LEU A 253 -0.67 0.05 1.30
C LEU A 253 -0.87 -1.32 1.95
N GLU A 254 -1.86 -1.43 2.84
CA GLU A 254 -2.19 -2.66 3.55
C GLU A 254 -3.61 -3.12 3.22
N ALA A 255 -3.79 -4.43 2.96
CA ALA A 255 -5.09 -5.08 2.87
C ALA A 255 -4.96 -6.61 2.91
N ALA A 256 -6.01 -7.34 3.33
CA ALA A 256 -6.02 -8.80 3.23
C ALA A 256 -5.92 -9.30 1.78
N GLU A 257 -6.57 -8.61 0.83
CA GLU A 257 -6.43 -8.81 -0.61
C GLU A 257 -6.01 -7.49 -1.26
N LEU A 258 -4.72 -7.36 -1.63
CA LEU A 258 -4.16 -6.18 -2.24
C LEU A 258 -3.94 -6.41 -3.74
N ASN A 259 -4.66 -5.64 -4.58
CA ASN A 259 -4.61 -5.75 -6.03
C ASN A 259 -4.14 -4.44 -6.68
N VAL A 260 -3.03 -4.47 -7.43
CA VAL A 260 -2.57 -3.35 -8.25
C VAL A 260 -2.74 -3.70 -9.72
N PHE A 261 -3.72 -3.09 -10.36
CA PHE A 261 -4.03 -3.28 -11.79
C PHE A 261 -3.30 -2.27 -12.68
N SER A 262 -3.08 -1.06 -12.19
CA SER A 262 -2.41 0.04 -12.92
C SER A 262 -2.11 1.20 -11.97
N GLY A 263 -1.37 2.20 -12.47
CA GLY A 263 -1.08 3.43 -11.73
C GLY A 263 0.40 3.72 -11.61
N LYS A 264 0.70 4.89 -11.06
CA LYS A 264 2.05 5.26 -10.66
C LYS A 264 2.07 5.43 -9.15
N ILE A 265 2.83 4.59 -8.47
CA ILE A 265 2.87 4.49 -7.02
C ILE A 265 4.30 4.71 -6.55
N ASP A 266 4.53 5.77 -5.80
CA ASP A 266 5.80 6.11 -5.18
C ASP A 266 5.60 6.09 -3.65
N ILE A 267 6.25 5.16 -2.92
CA ILE A 267 6.07 4.96 -1.46
C ILE A 267 7.40 5.08 -0.75
N THR A 268 7.39 5.84 0.36
CA THR A 268 8.44 5.83 1.37
C THR A 268 7.81 5.45 2.71
N ALA A 269 8.17 4.27 3.23
CA ALA A 269 7.65 3.73 4.48
C ALA A 269 8.75 3.55 5.53
N SER A 270 8.36 3.47 6.78
CA SER A 270 9.26 3.10 7.88
C SER A 270 9.20 1.62 8.21
N ASP A 271 8.12 0.94 7.83
CA ASP A 271 7.91 -0.50 7.86
C ASP A 271 7.57 -0.97 6.42
N ASP A 272 6.57 -1.80 6.19
CA ASP A 272 6.33 -2.38 4.87
C ASP A 272 5.77 -1.37 3.86
N CYS A 273 6.20 -1.48 2.60
CA CYS A 273 5.65 -0.61 1.57
C CYS A 273 4.29 -1.10 1.04
N LEU A 274 4.17 -2.39 0.75
CA LEU A 274 2.93 -3.08 0.43
C LEU A 274 2.81 -4.28 1.36
N ASN A 275 1.67 -4.40 2.06
CA ASN A 275 1.44 -5.46 3.01
C ASN A 275 0.10 -6.17 2.74
N ALA A 276 0.13 -7.48 2.48
CA ALA A 276 -1.08 -8.29 2.38
C ALA A 276 -1.30 -9.05 3.69
N ALA A 277 -1.85 -8.35 4.66
CA ALA A 277 -2.04 -8.82 6.03
C ALA A 277 -3.36 -8.31 6.63
N ASN A 278 -3.82 -8.97 7.69
CA ASN A 278 -4.79 -8.45 8.65
C ASN A 278 -4.79 -9.38 9.87
N SER A 279 -4.31 -8.90 11.00
CA SER A 279 -4.16 -9.68 12.23
C SER A 279 -5.50 -10.15 12.85
N ASP A 280 -6.61 -9.53 12.49
CA ASP A 280 -7.95 -9.87 12.98
C ASP A 280 -8.62 -10.99 12.19
N LEU A 281 -8.10 -11.31 11.01
CA LEU A 281 -8.58 -12.40 10.16
C LEU A 281 -7.76 -13.67 10.43
N GLY A 282 -8.37 -14.68 11.04
CA GLY A 282 -7.74 -15.97 11.31
C GLY A 282 -7.29 -16.69 10.03
N ASP A 283 -7.77 -17.89 9.78
CA ASP A 283 -7.45 -18.69 8.58
C ASP A 283 -8.01 -18.01 7.30
N TYR A 284 -7.34 -16.94 6.84
CA TYR A 284 -7.68 -16.19 5.63
C TYR A 284 -6.62 -16.42 4.54
N ASP A 285 -7.06 -16.52 3.29
CA ASP A 285 -6.16 -16.67 2.15
C ASP A 285 -5.68 -15.26 1.69
N PHE A 286 -4.67 -14.71 2.37
CA PHE A 286 -4.08 -13.42 2.01
C PHE A 286 -3.45 -13.46 0.62
N THR A 287 -3.61 -12.38 -0.14
CA THR A 287 -3.05 -12.30 -1.48
C THR A 287 -2.58 -10.90 -1.85
N MET A 288 -1.43 -10.83 -2.49
CA MET A 288 -0.95 -9.63 -3.17
C MET A 288 -0.80 -9.92 -4.66
N THR A 289 -1.50 -9.15 -5.50
CA THR A 289 -1.43 -9.31 -6.96
C THR A 289 -1.05 -7.99 -7.62
N ILE A 290 0.05 -7.99 -8.38
CA ILE A 290 0.48 -6.84 -9.17
C ILE A 290 0.41 -7.21 -10.65
N SER A 291 -0.54 -6.61 -11.37
CA SER A 291 -0.80 -6.92 -12.78
C SER A 291 -0.11 -5.94 -13.72
N ASP A 292 -0.01 -4.67 -13.36
CA ASP A 292 0.64 -3.61 -14.15
C ASP A 292 0.93 -2.39 -13.24
N GLY A 293 1.42 -1.31 -13.81
CA GLY A 293 1.74 -0.05 -13.13
C GLY A 293 3.24 0.24 -13.05
N THR A 294 3.55 1.40 -12.49
CA THR A 294 4.92 1.77 -12.13
C THR A 294 4.99 1.94 -10.62
N ILE A 295 5.72 1.08 -9.93
CA ILE A 295 5.82 1.09 -8.48
C ILE A 295 7.28 1.33 -8.09
N ASN A 296 7.51 2.38 -7.28
CA ASN A 296 8.77 2.64 -6.61
C ASN A 296 8.53 2.60 -5.11
N ALA A 297 9.04 1.60 -4.45
CA ALA A 297 8.89 1.36 -3.03
C ALA A 297 10.24 1.45 -2.34
N CYS A 298 10.31 2.16 -1.22
CA CYS A 298 11.50 2.28 -0.40
C CYS A 298 11.11 2.22 1.07
N THR A 299 11.62 1.24 1.79
CA THR A 299 11.42 1.12 3.24
C THR A 299 12.72 1.25 4.01
N SER A 300 12.63 1.77 5.24
CA SER A 300 13.77 1.96 6.14
C SER A 300 13.93 0.85 7.18
N ALA A 301 12.90 0.06 7.48
CA ALA A 301 12.95 -0.98 8.48
C ALA A 301 12.14 -2.24 8.19
N GLY A 302 11.03 -2.20 7.46
CA GLY A 302 10.20 -3.35 7.07
C GLY A 302 10.61 -3.99 5.75
N ASP A 303 9.69 -4.80 5.22
CA ASP A 303 9.85 -5.45 3.93
C ASP A 303 9.39 -4.55 2.78
N GLY A 304 9.89 -4.83 1.59
CA GLY A 304 9.45 -4.07 0.42
C GLY A 304 7.99 -4.38 0.11
N PHE A 305 7.72 -5.64 -0.15
CA PHE A 305 6.39 -6.24 -0.29
C PHE A 305 6.34 -7.44 0.64
N ASP A 306 5.42 -7.43 1.60
CA ASP A 306 5.12 -8.54 2.50
C ASP A 306 3.73 -9.12 2.22
N SER A 307 3.59 -10.42 2.27
CA SER A 307 2.31 -11.11 2.15
C SER A 307 2.21 -12.27 3.14
N ASN A 308 1.24 -12.21 4.03
CA ASN A 308 0.89 -13.36 4.88
C ASN A 308 0.27 -14.53 4.08
N GLY A 309 0.32 -14.47 2.74
CA GLY A 309 -0.13 -15.50 1.82
C GLY A 309 0.67 -15.49 0.52
N ASP A 310 0.02 -15.47 -0.63
CA ASP A 310 0.71 -15.50 -1.92
C ASP A 310 1.01 -14.09 -2.46
N LEU A 311 2.19 -13.90 -3.06
CA LEU A 311 2.58 -12.72 -3.83
C LEU A 311 2.72 -13.08 -5.30
N THR A 312 1.93 -12.45 -6.19
CA THR A 312 1.96 -12.69 -7.63
C THR A 312 2.23 -11.41 -8.41
N ILE A 313 3.30 -11.39 -9.21
CA ILE A 313 3.65 -10.29 -10.12
C ILE A 313 3.53 -10.76 -11.56
N THR A 314 2.60 -10.18 -12.32
CA THR A 314 2.35 -10.55 -13.72
C THR A 314 2.74 -9.47 -14.72
N GLY A 315 3.00 -8.24 -14.26
CA GLY A 315 3.35 -7.10 -15.11
C GLY A 315 3.92 -5.92 -14.34
N GLY A 316 4.01 -4.78 -15.02
CA GLY A 316 4.46 -3.52 -14.44
C GLY A 316 5.96 -3.25 -14.51
N ALA A 317 6.33 -2.05 -14.06
CA ALA A 317 7.71 -1.60 -13.86
C ALA A 317 7.91 -1.34 -12.37
N ILE A 318 8.53 -2.29 -11.67
CA ILE A 318 8.58 -2.36 -10.22
C ILE A 318 10.02 -2.19 -9.75
N THR A 319 10.23 -1.28 -8.83
CA THR A 319 11.51 -1.05 -8.16
C THR A 319 11.27 -1.03 -6.66
N VAL A 320 11.89 -1.97 -5.94
CA VAL A 320 11.77 -2.11 -4.50
C VAL A 320 13.13 -2.01 -3.87
N TRP A 321 13.23 -1.17 -2.84
CA TRP A 321 14.43 -0.97 -2.04
C TRP A 321 14.13 -1.20 -0.57
N THR A 322 14.90 -2.06 0.07
CA THR A 322 14.82 -2.28 1.52
C THR A 322 16.14 -1.92 2.19
N ALA A 323 16.06 -1.41 3.41
CA ALA A 323 17.25 -1.14 4.20
C ALA A 323 18.00 -2.44 4.53
N ASN A 324 19.31 -2.32 4.74
CA ASN A 324 20.15 -3.45 5.11
C ASN A 324 20.03 -3.76 6.62
N THR A 325 18.88 -4.22 7.04
CA THR A 325 18.60 -4.73 8.39
C THR A 325 18.43 -6.24 8.36
N ALA A 326 18.46 -6.91 9.51
CA ALA A 326 18.71 -8.35 9.58
C ALA A 326 17.57 -9.22 9.03
N ASP A 327 16.35 -8.72 9.07
CA ASP A 327 15.14 -9.49 8.76
C ASP A 327 14.34 -8.92 7.56
N ASN A 328 14.82 -7.86 6.92
CA ASN A 328 14.08 -7.19 5.84
C ASN A 328 14.40 -7.80 4.49
N GLU A 329 13.37 -8.15 3.76
CA GLU A 329 13.44 -8.66 2.40
C GLU A 329 12.73 -7.72 1.41
N PRO A 330 13.23 -7.56 0.19
CA PRO A 330 12.54 -6.72 -0.78
C PRO A 330 11.23 -7.36 -1.29
N LEU A 331 11.10 -8.67 -1.24
CA LEU A 331 9.88 -9.43 -1.48
C LEU A 331 9.83 -10.55 -0.45
N ASP A 332 8.81 -10.58 0.38
CA ASP A 332 8.52 -11.66 1.32
C ASP A 332 7.09 -12.20 1.16
N ALA A 333 6.88 -13.45 1.50
CA ALA A 333 5.58 -14.09 1.53
C ALA A 333 5.61 -15.38 2.36
N ASP A 334 4.59 -15.57 3.20
CA ASP A 334 4.35 -16.84 3.90
C ASP A 334 3.98 -17.97 2.92
N GLY A 335 3.40 -17.63 1.78
CA GLY A 335 3.04 -18.53 0.69
C GLY A 335 4.07 -18.57 -0.43
N THR A 336 3.62 -18.44 -1.67
CA THR A 336 4.47 -18.51 -2.86
C THR A 336 4.65 -17.13 -3.48
N ILE A 337 5.91 -16.73 -3.72
CA ILE A 337 6.22 -15.58 -4.56
C ILE A 337 6.32 -16.04 -6.01
N THR A 338 5.49 -15.50 -6.89
CA THR A 338 5.47 -15.86 -8.32
C THR A 338 5.68 -14.64 -9.20
N VAL A 339 6.71 -14.65 -10.06
CA VAL A 339 6.99 -13.58 -11.03
C VAL A 339 6.86 -14.14 -12.44
N THR A 340 5.82 -13.73 -13.17
CA THR A 340 5.53 -14.19 -14.53
C THR A 340 5.77 -13.15 -15.61
N GLY A 341 5.90 -11.87 -15.22
CA GLY A 341 6.04 -10.76 -16.17
C GLY A 341 6.53 -9.48 -15.53
N GLY A 342 6.57 -8.40 -16.32
CA GLY A 342 7.04 -7.09 -15.88
C GLY A 342 8.54 -6.91 -15.91
N THR A 343 9.00 -5.73 -15.48
CA THR A 343 10.40 -5.44 -15.16
C THR A 343 10.47 -5.18 -13.66
N VAL A 344 11.09 -6.09 -12.92
CA VAL A 344 11.11 -6.09 -11.46
C VAL A 344 12.56 -5.99 -10.99
N LEU A 345 12.90 -4.94 -10.28
CA LEU A 345 14.08 -4.86 -9.45
C LEU A 345 13.65 -4.93 -7.98
N ALA A 346 14.15 -5.91 -7.27
CA ALA A 346 13.99 -6.05 -5.83
C ALA A 346 15.39 -6.11 -5.20
N ALA A 347 15.77 -5.07 -4.44
CA ALA A 347 17.12 -4.88 -4.01
C ALA A 347 17.19 -4.28 -2.59
N GLY A 348 18.21 -4.69 -1.82
CA GLY A 348 18.36 -4.17 -0.47
C GLY A 348 19.35 -4.96 0.35
N GLY A 349 18.95 -5.20 1.56
CA GLY A 349 19.73 -5.82 2.60
C GLY A 349 20.36 -7.18 2.28
N SER A 350 20.68 -7.96 3.30
CA SER A 350 21.46 -9.18 3.12
C SER A 350 20.64 -10.38 2.59
N GLY A 351 19.40 -10.17 2.15
CA GLY A 351 18.51 -11.28 1.83
C GLY A 351 18.35 -12.19 3.04
N GLY A 352 17.56 -11.80 3.97
CA GLY A 352 17.21 -12.42 5.23
C GLY A 352 17.47 -13.92 5.40
N MET A 353 16.47 -14.69 5.68
CA MET A 353 16.57 -16.15 5.72
C MET A 353 16.54 -16.79 4.33
N GLY A 354 16.31 -16.02 3.30
CA GLY A 354 16.35 -16.44 1.91
C GLY A 354 14.98 -16.41 1.25
N MET A 355 14.90 -15.65 0.19
CA MET A 355 13.72 -15.56 -0.64
C MET A 355 13.58 -16.82 -1.50
N ASP A 356 12.45 -17.52 -1.38
CA ASP A 356 12.08 -18.64 -2.24
C ASP A 356 10.99 -18.16 -3.20
N LEU A 357 11.30 -18.13 -4.51
CA LEU A 357 10.35 -17.65 -5.51
C LEU A 357 10.31 -18.51 -6.77
N GLU A 358 9.19 -18.48 -7.48
CA GLU A 358 9.01 -19.04 -8.80
C GLU A 358 9.13 -17.94 -9.87
N ALA A 359 10.31 -17.82 -10.48
CA ALA A 359 10.54 -16.94 -11.62
C ALA A 359 10.18 -17.66 -12.93
N LEU A 360 8.94 -17.51 -13.39
CA LEU A 360 8.51 -18.05 -14.68
C LEU A 360 8.96 -17.18 -15.85
N GLN A 361 9.42 -15.98 -15.59
CA GLN A 361 10.17 -15.09 -16.48
C GLN A 361 11.65 -15.14 -16.10
N SER A 362 12.57 -15.01 -17.09
CA SER A 362 14.01 -14.98 -16.82
C SER A 362 14.40 -13.92 -15.79
N CYS A 363 15.27 -14.29 -14.87
CA CYS A 363 15.79 -13.40 -13.83
C CYS A 363 17.29 -13.59 -13.62
N VAL A 364 17.92 -12.60 -13.00
CA VAL A 364 19.31 -12.68 -12.48
C VAL A 364 19.29 -12.33 -11.00
N ILE A 365 20.19 -12.98 -10.23
CA ILE A 365 20.35 -12.77 -8.80
C ILE A 365 21.79 -12.44 -8.50
N TYR A 366 21.99 -11.42 -7.71
CA TYR A 366 23.30 -11.00 -7.23
C TYR A 366 23.31 -10.98 -5.71
N SER A 367 24.15 -11.84 -5.10
CA SER A 367 24.44 -11.83 -3.65
C SER A 367 25.82 -11.24 -3.45
N LEU A 368 25.91 -10.08 -2.83
CA LEU A 368 27.12 -9.28 -2.68
C LEU A 368 27.77 -9.40 -1.29
N GLY A 369 27.18 -10.17 -0.38
CA GLY A 369 27.71 -10.44 0.95
C GLY A 369 28.65 -11.64 0.95
N GLY A 370 29.83 -11.52 1.54
CA GLY A 370 30.64 -12.68 1.85
C GLY A 370 29.89 -13.58 2.84
N GLY A 371 29.83 -14.89 2.54
CA GLY A 371 29.22 -15.87 3.43
C GLY A 371 29.68 -15.70 4.88
N MET A 372 28.74 -15.86 5.82
CA MET A 372 29.06 -15.88 7.25
C MET A 372 30.27 -16.78 7.48
N GLY A 373 31.38 -16.17 7.96
CA GLY A 373 32.58 -16.89 8.29
C GLY A 373 32.25 -18.04 9.23
N GLY A 374 32.62 -19.24 8.82
CA GLY A 374 32.36 -20.44 9.56
C GLY A 374 32.64 -20.24 11.04
N PHE A 375 31.79 -20.80 11.89
CA PHE A 375 31.99 -20.89 13.33
C PHE A 375 33.41 -21.38 13.63
N PRO A 376 34.25 -20.66 14.39
CA PRO A 376 35.54 -21.19 14.82
C PRO A 376 35.28 -22.18 15.97
N GLY A 377 35.33 -23.48 15.67
CA GLY A 377 35.28 -24.44 16.75
C GLY A 377 34.83 -25.85 16.41
N GLY A 378 35.45 -26.51 15.45
CA GLY A 378 35.52 -27.96 15.41
C GLY A 378 36.98 -28.39 15.59
N PRO A 379 37.30 -29.26 16.55
CA PRO A 379 38.63 -29.79 16.64
C PRO A 379 38.78 -30.99 15.72
N ASP A 380 39.05 -30.76 14.45
CA ASP A 380 39.79 -31.77 13.67
C ASP A 380 40.37 -31.12 12.40
N GLY A 381 41.70 -31.04 12.40
CA GLY A 381 42.47 -30.51 11.30
C GLY A 381 42.57 -31.51 10.16
N THR A 382 41.93 -31.24 9.05
CA THR A 382 42.39 -31.69 7.75
C THR A 382 42.19 -30.53 6.76
N GLN A 383 43.30 -29.88 6.44
CA GLN A 383 43.43 -28.96 5.34
C GLN A 383 43.42 -29.76 4.03
N ASP A 384 42.40 -29.72 3.26
CA ASP A 384 42.45 -30.03 1.84
C ASP A 384 42.63 -28.74 1.05
N ALA A 385 43.83 -28.58 0.56
CA ALA A 385 44.22 -27.52 -0.36
C ALA A 385 43.77 -27.87 -1.77
N SER A 386 42.62 -27.37 -2.18
CA SER A 386 42.30 -27.16 -3.59
C SER A 386 42.08 -25.66 -3.81
N GLY A 387 43.10 -25.04 -4.41
CA GLY A 387 43.19 -23.62 -4.63
C GLY A 387 42.15 -23.13 -5.64
N GLY A 388 41.19 -22.36 -5.17
CA GLY A 388 40.42 -21.38 -5.90
C GLY A 388 40.46 -20.09 -5.10
N THR A 389 41.33 -19.18 -5.47
CA THR A 389 41.32 -17.82 -4.95
C THR A 389 40.07 -17.10 -5.50
N GLN A 390 38.97 -17.32 -4.88
CA GLN A 390 37.90 -16.30 -4.90
C GLN A 390 38.26 -15.28 -3.83
N SER A 391 38.77 -14.14 -4.23
CA SER A 391 38.74 -12.93 -3.44
C SER A 391 37.27 -12.66 -3.16
N ALA A 392 36.82 -13.00 -1.95
CA ALA A 392 35.59 -12.43 -1.41
C ALA A 392 35.85 -10.93 -1.23
N SER A 393 35.65 -10.15 -2.27
CA SER A 393 35.48 -8.71 -2.12
C SER A 393 34.18 -8.54 -1.34
N ASN A 394 34.22 -7.83 -0.21
CA ASN A 394 33.03 -7.29 0.44
C ASN A 394 32.42 -6.22 -0.48
N SER A 395 31.95 -6.63 -1.64
CA SER A 395 31.35 -5.72 -2.61
C SER A 395 29.90 -5.52 -2.24
N SER A 396 29.53 -4.28 -2.09
CA SER A 396 28.14 -3.82 -1.98
C SER A 396 27.99 -2.65 -2.94
N VAL A 397 26.77 -2.38 -3.40
CA VAL A 397 26.47 -1.08 -4.00
C VAL A 397 26.20 -0.13 -2.85
N ALA A 398 26.97 0.96 -2.75
CA ALA A 398 26.84 1.91 -1.67
C ALA A 398 25.60 2.78 -1.86
N GLU A 399 25.02 3.24 -0.75
CA GLU A 399 24.03 4.30 -0.75
C GLU A 399 24.51 5.52 -1.57
N GLY A 400 23.61 6.07 -2.40
CA GLY A 400 23.88 7.17 -3.33
C GLY A 400 24.62 6.77 -4.61
N ALA A 401 25.06 5.50 -4.75
CA ALA A 401 25.68 5.03 -5.97
C ALA A 401 24.60 4.61 -7.00
N VAL A 402 24.92 4.79 -8.28
CA VAL A 402 24.05 4.30 -9.36
C VAL A 402 24.25 2.82 -9.54
N LEU A 403 23.22 2.01 -9.22
CA LEU A 403 23.15 0.59 -9.55
C LEU A 403 22.69 0.46 -11.00
N SER A 404 23.43 -0.32 -11.78
CA SER A 404 23.05 -0.61 -13.18
C SER A 404 23.23 -2.09 -13.49
N ILE A 405 22.37 -2.60 -14.39
CA ILE A 405 22.46 -3.97 -14.91
C ILE A 405 22.63 -3.89 -16.42
N GLN A 406 23.69 -4.50 -16.95
CA GLN A 406 24.05 -4.46 -18.36
C GLN A 406 24.20 -5.87 -18.94
N ASN A 407 23.83 -6.00 -20.22
CA ASN A 407 24.12 -7.20 -20.99
C ASN A 407 25.58 -7.22 -21.50
N ALA A 408 26.00 -8.30 -22.14
CA ALA A 408 27.35 -8.49 -22.68
C ALA A 408 27.75 -7.46 -23.76
N SER A 409 26.79 -6.78 -24.40
CA SER A 409 27.09 -5.71 -25.38
C SER A 409 27.24 -4.33 -24.72
N GLY A 410 27.03 -4.21 -23.40
CA GLY A 410 27.09 -2.97 -22.66
C GLY A 410 25.78 -2.16 -22.71
N GLU A 411 24.67 -2.75 -23.17
CA GLU A 411 23.36 -2.13 -23.11
C GLU A 411 22.83 -2.21 -21.66
N THR A 412 22.36 -1.08 -21.15
CA THR A 412 21.80 -0.97 -19.80
C THR A 412 20.32 -1.35 -19.81
N LEU A 413 19.96 -2.38 -19.04
CA LEU A 413 18.59 -2.86 -18.87
C LEU A 413 17.90 -2.21 -17.67
N PHE A 414 18.67 -1.84 -16.65
CA PHE A 414 18.21 -1.10 -15.48
C PHE A 414 19.28 -0.11 -15.03
N SER A 415 18.85 1.04 -14.51
CA SER A 415 19.71 2.01 -13.84
C SER A 415 18.90 2.82 -12.82
N GLY A 416 19.35 2.88 -11.58
CA GLY A 416 18.73 3.62 -10.49
C GLY A 416 19.74 3.98 -9.39
N GLU A 417 19.53 5.10 -8.70
CA GLU A 417 20.32 5.47 -7.52
C GLU A 417 19.86 4.61 -6.35
N ALA A 418 20.81 3.94 -5.67
CA ALA A 418 20.51 3.11 -4.50
C ALA A 418 20.26 4.00 -3.28
N PRO A 419 19.06 3.98 -2.68
CA PRO A 419 18.74 4.80 -1.50
C PRO A 419 19.37 4.25 -0.21
N CYS A 420 19.91 3.04 -0.25
CA CYS A 420 20.56 2.35 0.87
C CYS A 420 21.73 1.51 0.37
N ASN A 421 22.49 0.91 1.30
CA ASN A 421 23.54 -0.04 0.94
C ASN A 421 22.92 -1.35 0.47
N VAL A 422 23.22 -1.77 -0.77
CA VAL A 422 22.67 -2.96 -1.41
C VAL A 422 23.64 -4.13 -1.35
N ARG A 423 23.18 -5.27 -0.88
CA ARG A 423 23.92 -6.55 -0.84
C ARG A 423 23.20 -7.68 -1.56
N PHE A 424 21.94 -7.50 -1.85
CA PHE A 424 21.11 -8.43 -2.59
C PHE A 424 20.40 -7.71 -3.73
N VAL A 425 20.33 -8.32 -4.91
CA VAL A 425 19.55 -7.82 -6.05
C VAL A 425 18.91 -9.00 -6.77
N PHE A 426 17.61 -9.00 -6.85
CA PHE A 426 16.82 -9.77 -7.81
C PHE A 426 16.40 -8.84 -8.95
N PHE A 427 16.62 -9.26 -10.17
CA PHE A 427 16.14 -8.53 -11.34
C PHE A 427 15.52 -9.49 -12.34
N SER A 428 14.27 -9.27 -12.68
CA SER A 428 13.52 -10.01 -13.70
C SER A 428 13.02 -9.06 -14.79
N SER A 429 13.14 -9.45 -16.04
CA SER A 429 12.74 -8.62 -17.17
C SER A 429 12.53 -9.46 -18.43
N PRO A 430 11.57 -9.10 -19.31
CA PRO A 430 11.43 -9.74 -20.62
C PRO A 430 12.64 -9.49 -21.56
N ALA A 431 13.53 -8.58 -21.19
CA ALA A 431 14.77 -8.32 -21.92
C ALA A 431 15.90 -9.31 -21.58
N LEU A 432 15.74 -10.15 -20.56
CA LEU A 432 16.70 -11.17 -20.21
C LEU A 432 16.54 -12.42 -21.08
N THR A 433 17.67 -13.01 -21.48
CA THR A 433 17.72 -14.29 -22.19
C THR A 433 18.35 -15.34 -21.28
N GLU A 434 17.66 -16.44 -21.05
CA GLU A 434 18.15 -17.54 -20.23
C GLU A 434 19.51 -18.05 -20.69
N GLY A 435 20.43 -18.25 -19.74
CA GLY A 435 21.80 -18.69 -19.99
C GLY A 435 22.75 -17.58 -20.44
N GLU A 436 22.30 -16.34 -20.70
CA GLU A 436 23.17 -15.21 -20.96
C GLU A 436 23.62 -14.53 -19.69
N SER A 437 24.82 -13.94 -19.72
CA SER A 437 25.43 -13.28 -18.56
C SER A 437 25.17 -11.78 -18.54
N TYR A 438 24.80 -11.28 -17.36
CA TYR A 438 24.50 -9.87 -17.10
C TYR A 438 25.39 -9.34 -15.98
N THR A 439 25.90 -8.13 -16.16
CA THR A 439 26.82 -7.50 -15.23
C THR A 439 26.11 -6.47 -14.35
N LEU A 440 26.27 -6.58 -13.05
CA LEU A 440 25.89 -5.57 -12.07
C LEU A 440 27.03 -4.56 -11.93
N LEU A 441 26.71 -3.28 -12.01
CA LEU A 441 27.65 -2.18 -11.84
C LEU A 441 27.26 -1.30 -10.64
N SER A 442 28.25 -0.69 -10.01
CA SER A 442 28.14 0.41 -9.05
C SER A 442 28.86 1.63 -9.65
N GLY A 443 28.09 2.60 -10.13
CA GLY A 443 28.60 3.65 -11.00
C GLY A 443 29.18 3.07 -12.32
N GLU A 444 30.45 3.28 -12.57
CA GLU A 444 31.16 2.73 -13.76
C GLU A 444 31.87 1.40 -13.45
N ASP A 445 31.97 1.01 -12.17
CA ASP A 445 32.71 -0.16 -11.75
C ASP A 445 31.84 -1.43 -11.79
N SER A 446 32.38 -2.48 -12.44
CA SER A 446 31.76 -3.81 -12.44
C SER A 446 31.87 -4.43 -11.06
N VAL A 447 30.76 -4.80 -10.45
CA VAL A 447 30.69 -5.45 -9.14
C VAL A 447 30.75 -6.96 -9.27
N THR A 448 29.85 -7.54 -10.07
CA THR A 448 29.75 -8.98 -10.32
C THR A 448 28.93 -9.25 -11.60
N ALA A 449 28.89 -10.51 -12.02
CA ALA A 449 28.03 -10.94 -13.12
C ALA A 449 27.31 -12.24 -12.75
N ALA A 450 26.10 -12.43 -13.28
CA ALA A 450 25.30 -13.62 -13.10
C ALA A 450 24.66 -14.04 -14.44
N GLU A 451 24.38 -15.33 -14.58
CA GLU A 451 23.64 -15.87 -15.73
C GLU A 451 22.13 -15.79 -15.47
N ALA A 452 21.37 -15.44 -16.48
CA ALA A 452 19.92 -15.44 -16.38
C ALA A 452 19.39 -16.87 -16.31
N GLN A 453 18.41 -17.06 -15.44
CA GLN A 453 17.75 -18.34 -15.17
C GLN A 453 16.24 -18.16 -15.00
N SER A 454 15.52 -19.27 -15.05
CA SER A 454 14.07 -19.31 -14.77
C SER A 454 13.74 -20.55 -13.92
N GLY A 455 12.55 -20.57 -13.33
CA GLY A 455 12.08 -21.64 -12.46
C GLY A 455 12.19 -21.29 -10.98
N THR A 456 12.20 -22.29 -10.12
CA THR A 456 12.33 -22.10 -8.67
C THR A 456 13.71 -21.56 -8.34
N VAL A 457 13.74 -20.43 -7.68
CA VAL A 457 14.96 -19.74 -7.26
C VAL A 457 14.92 -19.59 -5.75
N SER A 458 15.99 -20.06 -5.08
CA SER A 458 16.18 -19.89 -3.64
C SER A 458 17.46 -19.10 -3.39
N THR A 459 17.38 -18.07 -2.57
CA THR A 459 18.52 -17.23 -2.21
C THR A 459 19.09 -17.55 -0.84
N GLY A 460 18.44 -18.47 -0.10
CA GLY A 460 18.86 -18.91 1.22
C GLY A 460 20.21 -19.61 1.26
N MET A 461 20.78 -19.72 2.44
CA MET A 461 21.99 -20.53 2.69
C MET A 461 21.81 -21.91 2.08
N GLY A 462 22.63 -22.21 1.06
CA GLY A 462 22.57 -23.38 0.21
C GLY A 462 22.10 -24.64 0.92
N GLY A 463 21.05 -25.22 0.39
CA GLY A 463 20.37 -26.37 0.94
C GLY A 463 21.37 -27.41 1.45
N MET A 464 21.24 -27.78 2.70
CA MET A 464 21.66 -29.12 3.10
C MET A 464 20.91 -30.07 2.18
N GLY A 465 21.67 -30.66 1.24
CA GLY A 465 21.17 -31.50 0.18
C GLY A 465 20.07 -32.42 0.68
N GLY A 466 18.94 -32.38 -0.05
CA GLY A 466 17.81 -33.24 0.22
C GLY A 466 18.30 -34.66 0.43
N PHE A 467 18.07 -35.19 1.60
CA PHE A 467 18.20 -36.62 1.83
C PHE A 467 17.20 -37.29 0.89
N PRO A 468 17.64 -38.20 -0.01
CA PRO A 468 16.71 -38.95 -0.85
C PRO A 468 15.81 -39.75 0.10
N GLY A 469 14.51 -39.61 -0.09
CA GLY A 469 13.44 -40.15 0.73
C GLY A 469 13.73 -41.55 1.32
N GLY A 470 14.19 -41.54 2.56
CA GLY A 470 14.20 -42.71 3.42
C GLY A 470 12.83 -42.84 4.07
N GLN A 471 12.07 -43.88 3.72
CA GLN A 471 10.88 -44.28 4.45
C GLN A 471 11.20 -44.30 5.96
N ARG A 472 10.44 -43.53 6.75
CA ARG A 472 10.40 -43.71 8.19
C ARG A 472 9.99 -45.13 8.50
N PRO A 473 10.77 -45.89 9.29
CA PRO A 473 10.24 -47.12 9.88
C PRO A 473 9.14 -46.74 10.87
N ASP A 474 8.03 -47.43 10.78
CA ASP A 474 6.91 -47.39 11.71
C ASP A 474 7.36 -48.12 12.99
N ASP A 475 7.98 -47.41 13.91
CA ASP A 475 8.33 -47.94 15.25
C ASP A 475 7.42 -47.29 16.28
N GLY A 476 6.34 -47.99 16.58
CA GLY A 476 5.53 -47.78 17.76
C GLY A 476 6.34 -47.98 19.06
N GLN A 477 7.02 -46.91 19.50
CA GLN A 477 7.50 -46.80 20.88
C GLN A 477 7.14 -45.47 21.46
N GLN A 478 6.33 -45.53 22.53
CA GLN A 478 6.08 -44.39 23.44
C GLN A 478 7.39 -43.78 23.95
N PRO A 479 7.51 -42.46 24.11
CA PRO A 479 8.64 -41.85 24.75
C PRO A 479 8.73 -42.33 26.19
N GLY A 480 9.91 -42.92 26.56
CA GLY A 480 10.23 -43.32 27.93
C GLY A 480 10.38 -42.09 28.82
N GLU A 481 9.99 -42.24 30.09
CA GLU A 481 10.17 -41.27 31.15
C GLU A 481 11.64 -40.78 31.24
N PRO A 482 11.88 -39.47 31.51
CA PRO A 482 13.20 -38.94 31.69
C PRO A 482 13.80 -39.49 32.99
N PRO A 483 15.14 -39.67 33.04
CA PRO A 483 15.81 -40.18 34.22
C PRO A 483 15.70 -39.20 35.40
N GLU A 484 15.37 -39.76 36.57
CA GLU A 484 15.35 -39.03 37.85
C GLU A 484 16.73 -38.47 38.18
N GLY A 485 16.78 -37.15 38.46
CA GLY A 485 17.94 -36.51 39.07
C GLY A 485 18.46 -35.29 38.34
N PHE A 486 17.66 -34.27 38.17
CA PHE A 486 18.17 -32.93 37.88
C PHE A 486 17.36 -31.88 38.68
N ASP A 487 17.82 -31.62 39.94
CA ASP A 487 17.39 -30.48 40.74
C ASP A 487 18.12 -29.22 40.24
N GLY A 488 17.51 -28.52 39.27
CA GLY A 488 18.00 -27.25 38.80
C GLY A 488 16.80 -26.37 38.44
N GLU A 489 16.42 -25.41 39.30
CA GLU A 489 15.44 -24.39 39.02
C GLU A 489 15.81 -23.61 37.76
N MET A 490 14.92 -23.60 36.77
CA MET A 490 15.02 -22.68 35.63
C MET A 490 14.72 -21.25 36.10
N PRO A 491 15.48 -20.25 35.68
CA PRO A 491 15.14 -18.86 35.95
C PRO A 491 13.86 -18.45 35.20
N THR A 492 12.88 -17.93 35.94
CA THR A 492 11.69 -17.33 35.41
C THR A 492 12.02 -16.07 34.63
N PRO A 493 11.37 -15.83 33.46
CA PRO A 493 11.51 -14.57 32.74
C PRO A 493 10.93 -13.40 33.55
N PRO A 494 11.46 -12.18 33.41
CA PRO A 494 10.96 -11.02 34.15
C PRO A 494 9.55 -10.69 33.73
N GLN A 495 8.64 -10.65 34.70
CA GLN A 495 7.29 -10.14 34.54
C GLN A 495 7.32 -8.62 34.34
N SER A 496 6.63 -8.16 33.31
CA SER A 496 6.29 -6.75 33.11
C SER A 496 5.51 -6.23 34.31
N GLY A 497 5.96 -5.09 34.85
CA GLY A 497 5.45 -4.56 36.10
C GLY A 497 4.04 -4.03 35.99
N ASP A 498 3.13 -4.68 36.69
CA ASP A 498 1.80 -4.20 37.01
C ASP A 498 1.94 -3.09 38.07
N SER A 499 1.58 -1.85 37.73
CA SER A 499 1.46 -0.75 38.68
C SER A 499 0.13 -0.83 39.40
N GLY A 500 0.15 -1.48 40.57
CA GLY A 500 -1.00 -1.66 41.42
C GLY A 500 -1.65 -0.38 41.89
N ALA A 501 -2.96 -0.29 41.67
CA ALA A 501 -3.85 0.62 42.37
C ALA A 501 -4.20 0.05 43.73
N SER A 502 -3.83 0.77 44.77
CA SER A 502 -4.21 0.51 46.16
C SER A 502 -5.69 0.79 46.37
N GLY A 503 -6.44 -0.25 46.70
CA GLY A 503 -7.81 -0.10 47.19
C GLY A 503 -7.87 0.53 48.56
N GLU A 504 -8.82 1.43 48.77
CA GLU A 504 -9.36 1.77 50.10
C GLU A 504 -10.85 1.47 50.14
N GLN A 505 -11.20 0.61 51.10
CA GLN A 505 -12.56 0.29 51.49
C GLN A 505 -13.11 1.39 52.43
N GLY A 506 -14.38 1.66 52.30
CA GLY A 506 -15.20 1.99 53.46
C GLY A 506 -15.90 3.32 53.44
N ASN A 507 -17.12 3.50 53.24
CA ASN A 507 -18.17 3.37 54.24
C ASN A 507 -19.50 3.99 53.77
N GLU A 508 -20.57 3.29 53.99
CA GLU A 508 -21.92 3.80 53.86
C GLU A 508 -22.18 4.99 54.81
N ASN A 509 -22.90 6.01 54.35
CA ASN A 509 -24.16 6.48 54.94
C ASN A 509 -24.56 7.91 54.51
N ASN A 510 -25.82 7.98 54.07
CA ASN A 510 -26.81 9.06 54.29
C ASN A 510 -26.45 10.53 53.90
N ILE A 511 -27.04 11.07 52.93
CA ILE A 511 -28.33 11.81 52.89
C ILE A 511 -28.65 12.13 51.43
#